data_40207db7d12d5a515cd2428002057c6a
#
_entry.id   40207db7d12d5a515cd2428002057c6a
#
_cell.length_a   1.000
_cell.length_b   1.000
_cell.length_c   1.000
_cell.angle_alpha   90.00
_cell.angle_beta   90.00
_cell.angle_gamma   90.00
#
_symmetry.space_group_name_H-M   'P 1'
#
loop_
_entity.id
_entity.type
_entity.pdbx_description
1 polymer ?
#
loop_
_entity_poly.entity_id
_entity_poly.type
_entity_poly.pdbx_seq_one_letter_code
_entity_poly.pdbx_strand_id
1 'polypeptide(L)'
;KRVVVKMLLLCVLLCLVTVPQGVLSQVQLQESGPGLLKPSQKLSLTCTVSGYSITNGYRWNWIRQSLGKGLQWMGYIDYDGDTYYNPSFQSRLSITRDTSKNQFSLQLSSVTPEDTAMYYCARGTVRGRLSLL
;
A
#
# COMPACT_ATOMS: atom_id res chain seq x y z
N LYS A 1 21.38 -40.05 20.08
CA LYS A 1 20.00 -39.57 19.79
C LYS A 1 19.78 -38.16 20.34
N ARG A 2 20.23 -37.84 21.56
CA ARG A 2 20.06 -36.51 22.16
C ARG A 2 20.87 -35.43 21.45
N VAL A 3 22.04 -35.76 20.91
CA VAL A 3 22.91 -34.80 20.20
C VAL A 3 22.28 -34.41 18.87
N VAL A 4 21.65 -35.33 18.14
CA VAL A 4 21.00 -35.04 16.86
C VAL A 4 19.78 -34.15 17.06
N VAL A 5 18.98 -34.38 18.08
CA VAL A 5 17.82 -33.55 18.42
C VAL A 5 18.25 -32.13 18.80
N LYS A 6 19.34 -31.98 19.57
CA LYS A 6 19.89 -30.68 19.94
C LYS A 6 20.43 -29.92 18.73
N MET A 7 21.06 -30.62 17.78
CA MET A 7 21.54 -30.00 16.54
C MET A 7 20.41 -29.54 15.64
N LEU A 8 19.33 -30.33 15.52
CA LEU A 8 18.14 -29.96 14.78
C LEU A 8 17.44 -28.72 15.37
N LEU A 9 17.30 -28.69 16.70
CA LEU A 9 16.74 -27.54 17.40
C LEU A 9 17.60 -26.28 17.20
N LEU A 10 18.91 -26.42 17.22
CA LEU A 10 19.83 -25.31 16.99
C LEU A 10 19.72 -24.77 15.57
N CYS A 11 19.60 -25.65 14.57
CA CYS A 11 19.42 -25.25 13.17
C CYS A 11 18.09 -24.52 12.97
N VAL A 12 17.00 -24.98 13.58
CA VAL A 12 15.69 -24.34 13.52
C VAL A 12 15.75 -22.95 14.15
N LEU A 13 16.41 -22.81 15.30
CA LEU A 13 16.59 -21.52 15.96
C LEU A 13 17.42 -20.55 15.13
N LEU A 14 18.48 -21.02 14.47
CA LEU A 14 19.30 -20.20 13.58
C LEU A 14 18.51 -19.75 12.36
N CYS A 15 17.69 -20.61 11.77
CA CYS A 15 16.83 -20.25 10.66
C CYS A 15 15.79 -19.18 11.05
N LEU A 16 15.23 -19.25 12.25
CA LEU A 16 14.28 -18.27 12.76
C LEU A 16 14.91 -16.90 13.02
N VAL A 17 16.19 -16.87 13.40
CA VAL A 17 16.91 -15.59 13.66
C VAL A 17 17.31 -14.90 12.36
N THR A 18 17.60 -15.64 11.28
CA THR A 18 18.06 -15.04 10.03
C THR A 18 16.94 -14.52 9.13
N VAL A 19 15.75 -15.13 9.17
CA VAL A 19 14.62 -14.74 8.32
C VAL A 19 14.12 -13.32 8.59
N PRO A 20 13.96 -12.82 9.84
CA PRO A 20 13.47 -11.47 10.10
C PRO A 20 14.32 -10.34 9.57
N GLN A 21 15.63 -10.54 9.45
CA GLN A 21 16.54 -9.49 9.01
C GLN A 21 16.35 -9.09 7.55
N GLY A 22 16.02 -10.05 6.67
CA GLY A 22 15.75 -9.77 5.27
C GLY A 22 14.43 -9.01 5.08
N VAL A 23 13.44 -9.26 5.95
CA VAL A 23 12.14 -8.59 5.89
C VAL A 23 12.24 -7.13 6.34
N LEU A 24 13.11 -6.82 7.33
CA LEU A 24 13.27 -5.46 7.85
C LEU A 24 13.89 -4.49 6.85
N SER A 25 14.64 -4.96 5.85
CA SER A 25 15.26 -4.13 4.84
C SER A 25 14.38 -3.85 3.62
N GLN A 26 13.21 -4.50 3.52
CA GLN A 26 12.29 -4.31 2.40
C GLN A 26 11.38 -3.11 2.61
N VAL A 27 10.99 -2.49 1.48
CA VAL A 27 9.96 -1.45 1.48
C VAL A 27 8.62 -2.12 1.75
N GLN A 28 7.89 -1.58 2.72
CA GLN A 28 6.59 -2.09 3.10
C GLN A 28 5.55 -0.99 3.04
N LEU A 29 4.37 -1.32 2.54
CA LEU A 29 3.22 -0.44 2.48
C LEU A 29 2.07 -1.10 3.25
N GLN A 30 1.40 -0.32 4.08
CA GLN A 30 0.26 -0.81 4.84
C GLN A 30 -0.90 0.16 4.74
N GLU A 31 -2.05 -0.33 4.30
CA GLU A 31 -3.29 0.43 4.23
C GLU A 31 -3.98 0.45 5.59
N SER A 32 -4.65 1.55 5.88
CA SER A 32 -5.52 1.69 7.03
C SER A 32 -6.67 2.63 6.71
N GLY A 33 -7.83 2.40 7.33
CA GLY A 33 -9.00 3.21 7.12
C GLY A 33 -10.25 2.53 7.65
N PRO A 34 -11.42 3.18 7.52
CA PRO A 34 -12.67 2.62 8.01
C PRO A 34 -13.11 1.40 7.19
N GLY A 35 -13.66 0.38 7.88
CA GLY A 35 -14.15 -0.84 7.23
C GLY A 35 -15.50 -0.71 6.56
N LEU A 36 -16.40 0.15 7.07
CA LEU A 36 -17.74 0.34 6.54
C LEU A 36 -18.06 1.82 6.42
N LEU A 37 -18.68 2.20 5.29
CA LEU A 37 -19.14 3.56 5.04
C LEU A 37 -20.60 3.56 4.60
N LYS A 38 -21.31 4.59 4.98
CA LYS A 38 -22.66 4.86 4.47
C LYS A 38 -22.55 5.53 3.10
N PRO A 39 -23.54 5.36 2.20
CA PRO A 39 -23.58 6.10 0.94
C PRO A 39 -23.48 7.61 1.15
N SER A 40 -22.90 8.29 0.18
CA SER A 40 -22.63 9.74 0.18
C SER A 40 -21.52 10.20 1.14
N GLN A 41 -20.93 9.31 1.92
CA GLN A 41 -19.80 9.64 2.76
C GLN A 41 -18.50 9.69 1.97
N LYS A 42 -17.46 10.19 2.63
CA LYS A 42 -16.11 10.24 2.07
C LYS A 42 -15.34 9.01 2.56
N LEU A 43 -14.77 8.27 1.62
CA LEU A 43 -13.82 7.19 1.93
C LEU A 43 -12.45 7.81 2.13
N SER A 44 -11.81 7.53 3.27
CA SER A 44 -10.44 7.98 3.57
C SER A 44 -9.59 6.78 3.93
N LEU A 45 -8.51 6.59 3.19
CA LEU A 45 -7.55 5.52 3.43
C LEU A 45 -6.16 6.10 3.49
N THR A 46 -5.30 5.52 4.32
CA THR A 46 -3.92 5.95 4.48
C THR A 46 -2.99 4.77 4.24
N CYS A 47 -1.93 5.00 3.49
CA CYS A 47 -0.88 4.02 3.26
C CYS A 47 0.39 4.51 3.98
N THR A 48 0.88 3.71 4.92
CA THR A 48 2.12 3.99 5.65
C THR A 48 3.26 3.24 4.98
N VAL A 49 4.30 3.96 4.58
CA VAL A 49 5.46 3.39 3.90
C VAL A 49 6.61 3.25 4.87
N SER A 50 7.21 2.08 4.91
CA SER A 50 8.38 1.76 5.72
C SER A 50 9.52 1.34 4.83
N GLY A 51 10.75 1.71 5.20
CA GLY A 51 11.96 1.29 4.51
C GLY A 51 12.38 2.16 3.32
N TYR A 52 11.61 3.20 3.01
CA TYR A 52 11.93 4.15 1.94
C TYR A 52 11.19 5.46 2.16
N SER A 53 11.84 6.59 1.88
CA SER A 53 11.16 7.90 1.97
C SER A 53 10.37 8.17 0.70
N ILE A 54 9.10 8.51 0.84
CA ILE A 54 8.24 8.81 -0.30
C ILE A 54 8.66 10.06 -1.07
N THR A 55 9.56 10.88 -0.51
CA THR A 55 10.12 12.06 -1.19
C THR A 55 11.35 11.75 -2.04
N ASN A 56 11.91 10.54 -1.93
CA ASN A 56 13.17 10.19 -2.59
C ASN A 56 12.98 9.67 -4.01
N GLY A 57 11.82 9.22 -4.35
CA GLY A 57 11.54 8.71 -5.68
C GLY A 57 10.23 7.95 -5.76
N TYR A 58 9.94 7.48 -6.96
CA TYR A 58 8.79 6.66 -7.30
C TYR A 58 7.46 7.42 -7.35
N ARG A 59 6.48 6.71 -7.88
CA ARG A 59 5.07 7.08 -7.85
C ARG A 59 4.36 6.21 -6.84
N TRP A 60 3.55 6.82 -6.00
CA TRP A 60 2.84 6.16 -4.91
C TRP A 60 1.38 6.08 -5.31
N ASN A 61 0.92 4.87 -5.62
CA ASN A 61 -0.32 4.61 -6.35
C ASN A 61 -1.41 4.06 -5.45
N TRP A 62 -2.65 4.34 -5.84
CA TRP A 62 -3.83 3.68 -5.31
C TRP A 62 -4.51 2.89 -6.40
N ILE A 63 -4.88 1.65 -6.08
CA ILE A 63 -5.50 0.68 -6.98
C ILE A 63 -6.66 0.06 -6.22
N ARG A 64 -7.75 -0.25 -6.92
CA ARG A 64 -8.84 -1.01 -6.30
C ARG A 64 -9.23 -2.20 -7.15
N GLN A 65 -9.88 -3.15 -6.51
CA GLN A 65 -10.45 -4.32 -7.17
C GLN A 65 -11.82 -4.59 -6.58
N SER A 66 -12.87 -4.45 -7.39
CA SER A 66 -14.22 -4.81 -7.02
C SER A 66 -14.41 -6.31 -7.19
N LEU A 67 -15.36 -6.87 -6.44
CA LEU A 67 -15.67 -8.30 -6.51
C LEU A 67 -16.03 -8.70 -7.94
N GLY A 68 -15.35 -9.72 -8.46
CA GLY A 68 -15.58 -10.23 -9.81
C GLY A 68 -15.07 -9.35 -10.94
N LYS A 69 -14.34 -8.27 -10.64
CA LYS A 69 -13.73 -7.37 -11.62
C LYS A 69 -12.21 -7.37 -11.46
N GLY A 70 -11.51 -6.89 -12.51
CA GLY A 70 -10.06 -6.74 -12.48
C GLY A 70 -9.59 -5.54 -11.66
N LEU A 71 -8.28 -5.40 -11.60
CA LEU A 71 -7.64 -4.25 -10.95
C LEU A 71 -7.96 -2.97 -11.73
N GLN A 72 -8.28 -1.92 -11.00
CA GLN A 72 -8.54 -0.60 -11.54
C GLN A 72 -7.60 0.40 -10.89
N TRP A 73 -6.70 0.98 -11.69
CA TRP A 73 -5.79 2.00 -11.22
C TRP A 73 -6.55 3.32 -11.01
N MET A 74 -6.35 3.93 -9.84
CA MET A 74 -7.07 5.15 -9.45
C MET A 74 -6.26 6.42 -9.68
N GLY A 75 -5.00 6.41 -9.27
CA GLY A 75 -4.13 7.56 -9.40
C GLY A 75 -2.86 7.42 -8.59
N TYR A 76 -2.00 8.44 -8.65
CA TYR A 76 -0.78 8.46 -7.84
C TYR A 76 -0.47 9.86 -7.33
N ILE A 77 0.39 9.89 -6.33
CA ILE A 77 1.16 11.06 -5.93
C ILE A 77 2.63 10.68 -6.06
N ASP A 78 3.44 11.52 -6.70
CA ASP A 78 4.85 11.18 -6.89
C ASP A 78 5.73 11.77 -5.78
N TYR A 79 7.03 11.50 -5.89
CA TYR A 79 8.02 11.97 -4.92
C TYR A 79 8.08 13.50 -4.79
N ASP A 80 7.70 14.23 -5.82
CA ASP A 80 7.65 15.71 -5.81
C ASP A 80 6.34 16.25 -5.24
N GLY A 81 5.35 15.40 -5.01
CA GLY A 81 4.03 15.80 -4.57
C GLY A 81 3.05 16.05 -5.71
N ASP A 82 3.44 15.83 -6.95
CA ASP A 82 2.54 15.95 -8.10
C ASP A 82 1.57 14.75 -8.12
N THR A 83 0.33 15.04 -8.50
CA THR A 83 -0.72 14.04 -8.55
C THR A 83 -1.22 13.84 -9.98
N TYR A 84 -1.64 12.61 -10.26
CA TYR A 84 -2.34 12.29 -11.50
C TYR A 84 -3.46 11.31 -11.17
N TYR A 85 -4.65 11.58 -11.67
CA TYR A 85 -5.83 10.78 -11.40
C TYR A 85 -6.36 10.13 -12.67
N ASN A 86 -6.84 8.89 -12.52
CA ASN A 86 -7.61 8.27 -13.58
C ASN A 86 -8.85 9.13 -13.86
N PRO A 87 -9.12 9.50 -15.13
CA PRO A 87 -10.25 10.36 -15.46
C PRO A 87 -11.59 9.88 -14.91
N SER A 88 -11.77 8.58 -14.71
CA SER A 88 -13.00 8.01 -14.13
C SER A 88 -13.24 8.46 -12.69
N PHE A 89 -12.22 8.92 -11.99
CA PHE A 89 -12.30 9.32 -10.58
C PHE A 89 -11.99 10.81 -10.36
N GLN A 90 -11.57 11.53 -11.36
CA GLN A 90 -10.96 12.85 -11.22
C GLN A 90 -11.84 13.84 -10.46
N SER A 91 -13.16 13.78 -10.60
CA SER A 91 -14.08 14.68 -9.92
C SER A 91 -14.29 14.35 -8.44
N ARG A 92 -13.94 13.13 -8.00
CA ARG A 92 -14.24 12.62 -6.67
C ARG A 92 -13.01 12.27 -5.85
N LEU A 93 -11.85 12.16 -6.49
CA LEU A 93 -10.63 11.61 -5.88
C LEU A 93 -9.67 12.71 -5.48
N SER A 94 -9.07 12.58 -4.31
CA SER A 94 -7.97 13.40 -3.87
C SER A 94 -6.91 12.50 -3.23
N ILE A 95 -5.67 12.62 -3.70
CA ILE A 95 -4.53 11.92 -3.12
C ILE A 95 -3.61 12.99 -2.51
N THR A 96 -3.27 12.79 -1.25
CA THR A 96 -2.42 13.68 -0.47
C THR A 96 -1.30 12.90 0.19
N ARG A 97 -0.35 13.60 0.81
CA ARG A 97 0.73 12.95 1.55
C ARG A 97 1.06 13.73 2.81
N ASP A 98 1.63 13.01 3.77
CA ASP A 98 2.25 13.56 4.97
C ASP A 98 3.69 13.07 5.00
N THR A 99 4.63 13.94 4.62
CA THR A 99 6.03 13.57 4.50
C THR A 99 6.68 13.31 5.86
N SER A 100 6.18 13.96 6.92
CA SER A 100 6.70 13.75 8.27
C SER A 100 6.39 12.35 8.81
N LYS A 101 5.27 11.77 8.40
CA LYS A 101 4.85 10.43 8.78
C LYS A 101 5.15 9.38 7.71
N ASN A 102 5.68 9.81 6.57
CA ASN A 102 5.96 8.95 5.41
C ASN A 102 4.71 8.20 4.96
N GLN A 103 3.61 8.93 4.81
CA GLN A 103 2.30 8.41 4.46
C GLN A 103 1.74 9.13 3.25
N PHE A 104 0.92 8.41 2.49
CA PHE A 104 0.08 9.02 1.47
C PHE A 104 -1.34 8.49 1.60
N SER A 105 -2.31 9.33 1.27
CA SER A 105 -3.71 9.07 1.58
C SER A 105 -4.59 9.26 0.37
N LEU A 106 -5.69 8.51 0.35
CA LEU A 106 -6.72 8.60 -0.66
C LEU A 106 -8.00 9.12 0.00
N GLN A 107 -8.67 10.05 -0.65
CA GLN A 107 -10.02 10.46 -0.30
C GLN A 107 -10.91 10.34 -1.53
N LEU A 108 -11.98 9.59 -1.40
CA LEU A 108 -12.99 9.41 -2.44
C LEU A 108 -14.32 9.93 -1.92
N SER A 109 -14.85 10.95 -2.56
CA SER A 109 -16.11 11.56 -2.14
C SER A 109 -17.32 10.92 -2.81
N SER A 110 -18.52 11.17 -2.27
CA SER A 110 -19.79 10.72 -2.82
C SER A 110 -19.82 9.21 -3.09
N VAL A 111 -19.41 8.44 -2.08
CA VAL A 111 -19.28 6.98 -2.19
C VAL A 111 -20.65 6.33 -2.38
N THR A 112 -20.72 5.38 -3.31
CA THR A 112 -21.91 4.57 -3.61
C THR A 112 -21.57 3.09 -3.40
N PRO A 113 -22.57 2.18 -3.40
CA PRO A 113 -22.30 0.74 -3.32
C PRO A 113 -21.35 0.23 -4.42
N GLU A 114 -21.28 0.90 -5.56
CA GLU A 114 -20.35 0.54 -6.64
C GLU A 114 -18.90 0.75 -6.27
N ASP A 115 -18.61 1.55 -5.24
CA ASP A 115 -17.26 1.78 -4.73
C ASP A 115 -16.82 0.71 -3.74
N THR A 116 -17.66 -0.29 -3.48
CA THR A 116 -17.28 -1.45 -2.65
C THR A 116 -16.21 -2.25 -3.38
N ALA A 117 -15.03 -2.28 -2.80
CA ALA A 117 -13.86 -2.90 -3.42
C ALA A 117 -12.78 -3.13 -2.36
N MET A 118 -11.79 -3.93 -2.72
CA MET A 118 -10.53 -3.96 -2.01
C MET A 118 -9.65 -2.83 -2.56
N TYR A 119 -9.10 -2.01 -1.68
CA TYR A 119 -8.24 -0.89 -2.04
C TYR A 119 -6.81 -1.23 -1.65
N TYR A 120 -5.89 -0.98 -2.56
CA TYR A 120 -4.47 -1.29 -2.37
C TYR A 120 -3.63 -0.06 -2.66
N CYS A 121 -2.57 0.10 -1.90
CA CYS A 121 -1.52 1.04 -2.27
C CYS A 121 -0.31 0.28 -2.83
N ALA A 122 0.42 0.92 -3.75
CA ALA A 122 1.52 0.28 -4.44
C ALA A 122 2.57 1.30 -4.83
N ARG A 123 3.84 0.89 -4.78
CA ARG A 123 4.93 1.68 -5.31
C ARG A 123 5.09 1.39 -6.81
N GLY A 124 5.15 2.44 -7.61
CA GLY A 124 5.38 2.34 -9.04
C GLY A 124 6.63 3.09 -9.47
N THR A 125 7.26 2.63 -10.54
CA THR A 125 8.39 3.32 -11.14
C THR A 125 7.90 4.51 -11.96
N VAL A 126 8.78 5.48 -12.20
CA VAL A 126 8.49 6.62 -13.08
C VAL A 126 8.13 6.16 -14.50
N ARG A 127 8.47 4.91 -14.87
CA ARG A 127 8.15 4.30 -16.17
C ARG A 127 6.84 3.50 -16.19
N GLY A 128 6.04 3.55 -15.12
CA GLY A 128 4.71 2.96 -15.09
C GLY A 128 4.61 1.50 -14.65
N ARG A 129 5.67 0.89 -14.12
CA ARG A 129 5.58 -0.45 -13.53
C ARG A 129 5.10 -0.36 -12.09
N LEU A 130 4.10 -1.16 -11.76
CA LEU A 130 3.57 -1.27 -10.41
C LEU A 130 4.19 -2.48 -9.70
N SER A 131 4.60 -2.27 -8.45
CA SER A 131 5.00 -3.35 -7.55
C SER A 131 3.98 -3.42 -6.43
N LEU A 132 3.19 -4.47 -6.43
CA LEU A 132 2.32 -4.80 -5.30
C LEU A 132 3.17 -5.50 -4.25
N LEU A 133 3.14 -4.98 -3.04
CA LEU A 133 3.91 -5.53 -1.93
C LEU A 133 3.00 -6.24 -0.94
#